data_47e7c63a0c333cb1cb599a02b51dc821
#
_entry.id   47e7c63a0c333cb1cb599a02b51dc821
#
_cell.length_a   1.000
_cell.length_b   1.000
_cell.length_c   1.000
_cell.angle_alpha   90.00
_cell.angle_beta   90.00
_cell.angle_gamma   90.00
#
_symmetry.space_group_name_H-M   'P 1'
#
loop_
_entity.id
_entity.type
_entity.pdbx_description
1 polymer ?
#
loop_
_entity_poly.entity_id
_entity_poly.type
_entity_poly.pdbx_seq_one_letter_code
_entity_poly.pdbx_strand_id
1 'polypeptide(L)'
;GYTISDASADTFDKRTQDYIQKSGSTRLVLLEINLKNFNNTELSDNALAQIDRIFTMWGESPHAVILRFLYDWDGKAMQTEPDSIETVKLHMRQTSDIVNSHKNSIYIMQGIFVGSFAEMHSSHYMDTNSMTELALLLDSLIDDDIYLSVRTPQHLRTIFKTADISKLKSDGHRIRMGLFNDGMLGSYIDVGTYGPENYHFSDEEYDKKGNRSQEIAFQDELCLLVPNGGEVVLDNKYNDIDNAAKDLASMRVSYLNNAHDLAVINKWKKQTYTDPDGDSVYNGMSAYDYVTTRLGYRYCLLSSSFEHKNNAFGGSLQITLKNEGFAPSYKDFEVELFIIKDDNSAAPTDSYSAAADNTDIVYSDNLTEKYPASTWTPGNEINLDISVPL
;
A
#
# COMPACT_ATOMS: atom_id res chain seq x y z
N GLY A 1 1.86 8.55 -16.11
CA GLY A 1 3.30 8.34 -16.07
C GLY A 1 4.09 9.36 -16.88
N TYR A 2 5.40 9.40 -16.70
CA TYR A 2 6.33 10.39 -17.26
C TYR A 2 7.51 9.68 -17.92
N THR A 3 7.86 10.06 -19.14
CA THR A 3 9.11 9.62 -19.80
C THR A 3 10.14 10.71 -19.63
N ILE A 4 11.12 10.48 -18.75
CA ILE A 4 12.16 11.45 -18.40
C ILE A 4 13.09 11.70 -19.60
N SER A 5 13.56 12.92 -19.73
CA SER A 5 14.41 13.38 -20.82
C SER A 5 15.42 14.41 -20.32
N ASP A 6 16.29 14.88 -21.22
CA ASP A 6 17.28 15.92 -20.91
C ASP A 6 16.72 17.35 -21.09
N ALA A 7 15.40 17.52 -21.01
CA ALA A 7 14.74 18.81 -21.05
C ALA A 7 14.74 19.52 -19.69
N SER A 8 14.23 20.76 -19.63
CA SER A 8 14.18 21.53 -18.37
C SER A 8 13.30 20.86 -17.29
N ALA A 9 13.58 21.19 -16.04
CA ALA A 9 12.90 20.60 -14.87
C ALA A 9 11.38 20.80 -14.91
N ASP A 10 10.89 21.93 -15.42
CA ASP A 10 9.46 22.30 -15.48
C ASP A 10 8.69 21.67 -16.66
N THR A 11 9.34 20.86 -17.48
CA THR A 11 8.74 20.21 -18.67
C THR A 11 7.42 19.52 -18.38
N PHE A 12 7.25 18.99 -17.20
CA PHE A 12 6.05 18.22 -16.80
C PHE A 12 5.07 18.98 -15.91
N ASP A 13 5.32 20.26 -15.57
CA ASP A 13 4.49 21.01 -14.62
C ASP A 13 3.01 20.98 -14.97
N LYS A 14 2.67 21.35 -16.21
CA LYS A 14 1.27 21.33 -16.66
C LYS A 14 0.64 19.95 -16.59
N ARG A 15 1.36 18.91 -17.05
CA ARG A 15 0.87 17.53 -17.00
C ARG A 15 0.64 17.08 -15.57
N THR A 16 1.55 17.42 -14.66
CA THR A 16 1.45 17.08 -13.23
C THR A 16 0.25 17.77 -12.60
N GLN A 17 0.03 19.06 -12.86
CA GLN A 17 -1.16 19.80 -12.42
C GLN A 17 -2.45 19.15 -12.91
N ASP A 18 -2.52 18.81 -14.20
CA ASP A 18 -3.68 18.14 -14.80
C ASP A 18 -3.94 16.75 -14.15
N TYR A 19 -2.89 16.01 -13.83
CA TYR A 19 -3.03 14.70 -13.16
C TYR A 19 -3.48 14.85 -11.70
N ILE A 20 -2.92 15.77 -10.94
CA ILE A 20 -3.34 16.06 -9.56
C ILE A 20 -4.82 16.45 -9.55
N GLN A 21 -5.23 17.34 -10.43
CA GLN A 21 -6.63 17.75 -10.53
C GLN A 21 -7.57 16.59 -10.88
N LYS A 22 -7.17 15.71 -11.81
CA LYS A 22 -7.95 14.53 -12.21
C LYS A 22 -8.04 13.46 -11.13
N SER A 23 -7.05 13.38 -10.24
CA SER A 23 -7.03 12.43 -9.14
C SER A 23 -8.13 12.70 -8.10
N GLY A 24 -8.61 13.95 -8.00
CA GLY A 24 -9.77 14.32 -7.20
C GLY A 24 -9.65 13.88 -5.73
N SER A 25 -10.57 13.07 -5.24
CA SER A 25 -10.59 12.54 -3.87
C SER A 25 -9.80 11.25 -3.68
N THR A 26 -9.13 10.74 -4.71
CA THR A 26 -8.27 9.55 -4.61
C THR A 26 -7.14 9.82 -3.60
N ARG A 27 -6.95 8.95 -2.62
CA ARG A 27 -5.92 9.13 -1.59
C ARG A 27 -4.55 8.67 -2.04
N LEU A 28 -4.45 7.63 -2.84
CA LEU A 28 -3.23 6.96 -3.24
C LEU A 28 -3.16 6.90 -4.77
N VAL A 29 -2.06 7.36 -5.36
CA VAL A 29 -1.88 7.42 -6.82
C VAL A 29 -0.65 6.64 -7.26
N LEU A 30 -0.76 5.91 -8.39
CA LEU A 30 0.38 5.26 -9.03
C LEU A 30 1.12 6.28 -9.91
N LEU A 31 2.38 6.53 -9.55
CA LEU A 31 3.29 7.42 -10.26
C LEU A 31 4.39 6.60 -10.95
N GLU A 32 4.40 6.64 -12.27
CA GLU A 32 5.36 5.89 -13.08
C GLU A 32 6.37 6.84 -13.72
N ILE A 33 7.64 6.58 -13.49
CA ILE A 33 8.79 7.35 -14.00
C ILE A 33 9.58 6.46 -14.95
N ASN A 34 9.45 6.72 -16.25
CA ASN A 34 10.11 5.94 -17.28
C ASN A 34 11.47 6.55 -17.66
N LEU A 35 12.52 5.76 -17.49
CA LEU A 35 13.91 6.13 -17.69
C LEU A 35 14.48 5.64 -19.03
N LYS A 36 13.68 5.13 -19.96
CA LYS A 36 14.12 4.48 -21.19
C LYS A 36 15.07 5.31 -22.06
N ASN A 37 14.98 6.64 -21.99
CA ASN A 37 15.87 7.52 -22.76
C ASN A 37 17.33 7.52 -22.25
N PHE A 38 17.54 6.93 -21.06
CA PHE A 38 18.85 6.81 -20.40
C PHE A 38 19.30 5.36 -20.25
N ASN A 39 18.71 4.42 -20.97
CA ASN A 39 18.97 2.98 -20.78
C ASN A 39 20.44 2.56 -20.99
N ASN A 40 21.27 3.37 -21.63
CA ASN A 40 22.70 3.11 -21.84
C ASN A 40 23.62 4.20 -21.25
N THR A 41 23.07 5.14 -20.46
CA THR A 41 23.81 6.26 -19.88
C THR A 41 23.33 6.54 -18.47
N GLU A 42 24.10 7.29 -17.69
CA GLU A 42 23.63 7.89 -16.44
C GLU A 42 22.49 8.89 -16.67
N LEU A 43 21.70 9.15 -15.64
CA LEU A 43 20.71 10.23 -15.65
C LEU A 43 21.45 11.56 -15.59
N SER A 44 21.08 12.50 -16.47
CA SER A 44 21.61 13.85 -16.44
C SER A 44 21.05 14.66 -15.27
N ASP A 45 21.73 15.78 -14.94
CA ASP A 45 21.23 16.73 -13.93
C ASP A 45 19.83 17.24 -14.26
N ASN A 46 19.52 17.47 -15.55
CA ASN A 46 18.18 17.85 -15.98
C ASN A 46 17.15 16.74 -15.75
N ALA A 47 17.52 15.48 -16.01
CA ALA A 47 16.66 14.33 -15.76
C ALA A 47 16.35 14.19 -14.26
N LEU A 48 17.35 14.32 -13.42
CA LEU A 48 17.18 14.28 -11.95
C LEU A 48 16.33 15.45 -11.45
N ALA A 49 16.55 16.65 -11.98
CA ALA A 49 15.74 17.83 -11.66
C ALA A 49 14.26 17.69 -12.09
N GLN A 50 13.98 17.01 -13.21
CA GLN A 50 12.60 16.69 -13.61
C GLN A 50 11.93 15.75 -12.61
N ILE A 51 12.64 14.71 -12.16
CA ILE A 51 12.12 13.74 -11.17
C ILE A 51 11.80 14.45 -9.85
N ASP A 52 12.74 15.24 -9.35
CA ASP A 52 12.58 16.02 -8.12
C ASP A 52 11.39 16.99 -8.22
N ARG A 53 11.26 17.70 -9.33
CA ARG A 53 10.15 18.63 -9.58
C ARG A 53 8.79 17.93 -9.59
N ILE A 54 8.69 16.76 -10.24
CA ILE A 54 7.47 15.95 -10.24
C ILE A 54 7.11 15.55 -8.81
N PHE A 55 8.07 15.05 -8.04
CA PHE A 55 7.82 14.62 -6.66
C PHE A 55 7.46 15.78 -5.74
N THR A 56 8.09 16.95 -5.91
CA THR A 56 7.71 18.17 -5.19
C THR A 56 6.24 18.52 -5.42
N MET A 57 5.79 18.56 -6.66
CA MET A 57 4.39 18.89 -6.99
C MET A 57 3.39 17.87 -6.43
N TRP A 58 3.72 16.57 -6.48
CA TRP A 58 2.88 15.54 -5.87
C TRP A 58 2.91 15.62 -4.34
N GLY A 59 4.06 15.94 -3.74
CA GLY A 59 4.22 16.14 -2.29
C GLY A 59 3.43 17.33 -1.74
N GLU A 60 3.19 18.36 -2.56
CA GLU A 60 2.34 19.51 -2.22
C GLU A 60 0.83 19.21 -2.37
N SER A 61 0.48 18.04 -2.92
CA SER A 61 -0.90 17.60 -3.13
C SER A 61 -1.40 16.75 -1.93
N PRO A 62 -2.72 16.52 -1.79
CA PRO A 62 -3.25 15.67 -0.72
C PRO A 62 -3.09 14.17 -0.97
N HIS A 63 -2.31 13.77 -1.97
CA HIS A 63 -2.16 12.38 -2.39
C HIS A 63 -0.88 11.76 -1.85
N ALA A 64 -0.95 10.51 -1.40
CA ALA A 64 0.22 9.67 -1.23
C ALA A 64 0.55 8.92 -2.53
N VAL A 65 1.82 8.60 -2.74
CA VAL A 65 2.35 8.08 -4.00
C VAL A 65 2.76 6.61 -3.85
N ILE A 66 2.29 5.78 -4.76
CA ILE A 66 2.91 4.51 -5.13
C ILE A 66 3.88 4.84 -6.26
N LEU A 67 5.18 4.66 -6.05
CA LEU A 67 6.21 5.00 -7.03
C LEU A 67 6.68 3.76 -7.79
N ARG A 68 6.78 3.88 -9.11
CA ARG A 68 7.32 2.83 -9.98
C ARG A 68 8.31 3.45 -10.97
N PHE A 69 9.56 3.04 -10.95
CA PHE A 69 10.52 3.34 -12.02
C PHE A 69 10.50 2.20 -13.04
N LEU A 70 10.63 2.53 -14.33
CA LEU A 70 10.56 1.56 -15.41
C LEU A 70 11.36 2.03 -16.64
N TYR A 71 11.55 1.13 -17.62
CA TYR A 71 12.21 1.43 -18.90
C TYR A 71 11.29 1.19 -20.11
N ASP A 72 10.02 0.86 -19.88
CA ASP A 72 9.12 0.41 -20.94
C ASP A 72 7.69 0.93 -20.73
N TRP A 73 6.87 1.00 -21.78
CA TRP A 73 5.44 1.35 -21.72
C TRP A 73 4.53 0.32 -22.37
N ASP A 74 5.08 -0.64 -23.10
CA ASP A 74 4.33 -1.47 -24.04
C ASP A 74 4.67 -2.97 -23.95
N GLY A 75 5.19 -3.42 -22.81
CA GLY A 75 5.50 -4.82 -22.55
C GLY A 75 6.76 -5.33 -23.26
N LYS A 76 7.68 -4.43 -23.60
CA LYS A 76 8.92 -4.75 -24.34
C LYS A 76 10.20 -4.48 -23.54
N ALA A 77 10.17 -4.72 -22.23
CA ALA A 77 11.30 -4.45 -21.36
C ALA A 77 12.61 -5.04 -21.86
N MET A 78 12.62 -6.29 -22.33
CA MET A 78 13.81 -6.93 -22.92
C MET A 78 14.44 -6.17 -24.09
N GLN A 79 13.76 -5.17 -24.66
CA GLN A 79 14.27 -4.34 -25.76
C GLN A 79 14.65 -2.92 -25.32
N THR A 80 14.15 -2.50 -24.16
CA THR A 80 14.24 -1.11 -23.69
C THR A 80 14.97 -0.98 -22.35
N GLU A 81 15.16 -2.06 -21.62
CA GLU A 81 16.01 -2.08 -20.43
C GLU A 81 17.46 -1.77 -20.76
N PRO A 82 18.25 -1.28 -19.77
CA PRO A 82 19.68 -1.20 -19.92
C PRO A 82 20.34 -2.53 -20.33
N ASP A 83 21.35 -2.47 -21.18
CA ASP A 83 22.14 -3.64 -21.57
C ASP A 83 23.00 -4.18 -20.41
N SER A 84 23.20 -3.37 -19.35
CA SER A 84 23.99 -3.71 -18.18
C SER A 84 23.22 -3.50 -16.89
N ILE A 85 23.26 -4.48 -15.99
CA ILE A 85 22.74 -4.35 -14.63
C ILE A 85 23.38 -3.19 -13.86
N GLU A 86 24.63 -2.84 -14.17
CA GLU A 86 25.32 -1.71 -13.54
C GLU A 86 24.65 -0.37 -13.87
N THR A 87 24.07 -0.22 -15.06
CA THR A 87 23.29 0.97 -15.41
C THR A 87 22.00 1.04 -14.59
N VAL A 88 21.30 -0.08 -14.39
CA VAL A 88 20.13 -0.15 -13.50
C VAL A 88 20.49 0.26 -12.08
N LYS A 89 21.58 -0.30 -11.54
CA LYS A 89 22.11 0.03 -10.20
C LYS A 89 22.55 1.49 -10.09
N LEU A 90 23.11 2.05 -11.15
CA LEU A 90 23.47 3.47 -11.21
C LEU A 90 22.23 4.35 -11.09
N HIS A 91 21.18 4.07 -11.87
CA HIS A 91 19.91 4.81 -11.79
C HIS A 91 19.26 4.70 -10.41
N MET A 92 19.30 3.51 -9.77
CA MET A 92 18.81 3.36 -8.39
C MET A 92 19.56 4.30 -7.42
N ARG A 93 20.90 4.38 -7.53
CA ARG A 93 21.70 5.28 -6.69
C ARG A 93 21.45 6.75 -7.00
N GLN A 94 21.32 7.12 -8.27
CA GLN A 94 21.08 8.52 -8.66
C GLN A 94 19.71 9.03 -8.21
N THR A 95 18.71 8.16 -8.13
CA THR A 95 17.33 8.54 -7.76
C THR A 95 17.04 8.41 -6.27
N SER A 96 17.83 7.64 -5.51
CA SER A 96 17.55 7.32 -4.11
C SER A 96 17.50 8.55 -3.20
N ASP A 97 18.44 9.49 -3.33
CA ASP A 97 18.46 10.71 -2.50
C ASP A 97 17.23 11.59 -2.76
N ILE A 98 16.78 11.65 -4.02
CA ILE A 98 15.57 12.38 -4.39
C ILE A 98 14.35 11.67 -3.77
N VAL A 99 14.22 10.34 -3.92
CA VAL A 99 13.15 9.56 -3.31
C VAL A 99 13.09 9.77 -1.81
N ASN A 100 14.23 9.67 -1.13
CA ASN A 100 14.33 9.82 0.33
C ASN A 100 13.95 11.24 0.81
N SER A 101 14.27 12.28 0.02
CA SER A 101 13.88 13.65 0.35
C SER A 101 12.35 13.87 0.28
N HIS A 102 11.62 13.02 -0.45
CA HIS A 102 10.16 13.04 -0.60
C HIS A 102 9.43 11.91 0.16
N LYS A 103 10.08 11.28 1.16
CA LYS A 103 9.53 10.12 1.90
C LYS A 103 8.18 10.36 2.57
N ASN A 104 7.83 11.61 2.89
CA ASN A 104 6.56 11.94 3.51
C ASN A 104 5.35 11.78 2.56
N SER A 105 5.59 11.85 1.25
CA SER A 105 4.56 11.68 0.21
C SER A 105 4.66 10.34 -0.52
N ILE A 106 5.81 9.69 -0.52
CA ILE A 106 6.00 8.38 -1.15
C ILE A 106 5.72 7.29 -0.13
N TYR A 107 4.61 6.57 -0.33
CA TYR A 107 4.18 5.50 0.58
C TYR A 107 4.91 4.19 0.32
N ILE A 108 5.00 3.78 -0.96
CA ILE A 108 5.58 2.50 -1.36
C ILE A 108 6.21 2.60 -2.75
N MET A 109 7.34 1.92 -2.95
CA MET A 109 7.93 1.70 -4.26
C MET A 109 7.61 0.29 -4.74
N GLN A 110 7.11 0.17 -5.97
CA GLN A 110 6.80 -1.10 -6.62
C GLN A 110 7.87 -1.51 -7.61
N GLY A 111 8.29 -2.78 -7.53
CA GLY A 111 9.27 -3.38 -8.42
C GLY A 111 10.71 -2.94 -8.13
N ILE A 112 11.59 -3.41 -8.99
CA ILE A 112 13.05 -3.21 -8.92
C ILE A 112 13.57 -2.55 -10.20
N PHE A 113 12.82 -1.62 -10.78
CA PHE A 113 13.07 -0.89 -12.03
C PHE A 113 12.92 -1.72 -13.30
N VAL A 114 13.03 -3.04 -13.25
CA VAL A 114 13.08 -3.94 -14.41
C VAL A 114 11.82 -4.77 -14.59
N GLY A 115 11.65 -5.29 -15.78
CA GLY A 115 10.47 -6.03 -16.21
C GLY A 115 9.51 -5.20 -17.05
N SER A 116 8.70 -5.89 -17.84
CA SER A 116 7.62 -5.23 -18.57
C SER A 116 6.72 -4.49 -17.58
N PHE A 117 6.47 -3.21 -17.83
CA PHE A 117 5.74 -2.29 -16.92
C PHE A 117 6.36 -2.17 -15.50
N ALA A 118 7.64 -2.55 -15.32
CA ALA A 118 8.33 -2.76 -14.05
C ALA A 118 7.69 -3.84 -13.16
N GLU A 119 6.93 -4.77 -13.74
CA GLU A 119 6.25 -5.85 -13.02
C GLU A 119 7.12 -7.10 -12.79
N MET A 120 8.43 -6.96 -12.84
CA MET A 120 9.38 -8.04 -12.53
C MET A 120 9.11 -9.33 -13.34
N HIS A 121 8.83 -9.18 -14.64
CA HIS A 121 8.72 -10.27 -15.60
C HIS A 121 9.21 -9.83 -16.98
N SER A 122 9.54 -10.79 -17.87
CA SER A 122 10.01 -10.49 -19.23
C SER A 122 11.18 -9.52 -19.25
N SER A 123 12.22 -9.79 -18.43
CA SER A 123 13.40 -8.97 -18.24
C SER A 123 14.67 -9.82 -18.32
N HIS A 124 15.78 -9.20 -18.66
CA HIS A 124 17.11 -9.82 -18.61
C HIS A 124 17.61 -10.06 -17.18
N TYR A 125 16.99 -9.44 -16.16
CA TYR A 125 17.47 -9.37 -14.78
C TYR A 125 16.56 -10.09 -13.78
N MET A 126 15.75 -11.05 -14.26
CA MET A 126 14.86 -11.84 -13.40
C MET A 126 15.44 -13.20 -13.00
N ASP A 127 16.69 -13.52 -13.33
CA ASP A 127 17.37 -14.62 -12.67
C ASP A 127 17.57 -14.33 -11.17
N THR A 128 17.71 -15.38 -10.37
CA THR A 128 17.79 -15.27 -8.90
C THR A 128 18.85 -14.30 -8.41
N ASN A 129 20.03 -14.29 -9.04
CA ASN A 129 21.15 -13.44 -8.59
C ASN A 129 20.90 -11.98 -8.91
N SER A 130 20.53 -11.66 -10.15
CA SER A 130 20.27 -10.28 -10.61
C SER A 130 19.08 -9.68 -9.86
N MET A 131 17.98 -10.42 -9.74
CA MET A 131 16.79 -9.99 -8.99
C MET A 131 17.14 -9.70 -7.51
N THR A 132 17.86 -10.61 -6.86
CA THR A 132 18.26 -10.45 -5.46
C THR A 132 19.20 -9.25 -5.28
N GLU A 133 20.19 -9.09 -6.17
CA GLU A 133 21.13 -7.96 -6.12
C GLU A 133 20.40 -6.62 -6.25
N LEU A 134 19.50 -6.48 -7.22
CA LEU A 134 18.74 -5.24 -7.41
C LEU A 134 17.80 -4.95 -6.23
N ALA A 135 17.10 -5.96 -5.74
CA ALA A 135 16.16 -5.79 -4.64
C ALA A 135 16.87 -5.39 -3.34
N LEU A 136 17.97 -6.06 -2.98
CA LEU A 136 18.75 -5.74 -1.78
C LEU A 136 19.50 -4.40 -1.90
N LEU A 137 19.96 -4.03 -3.11
CA LEU A 137 20.50 -2.69 -3.33
C LEU A 137 19.43 -1.62 -3.10
N LEU A 138 18.23 -1.79 -3.67
CA LEU A 138 17.14 -0.85 -3.46
C LEU A 138 16.78 -0.73 -1.98
N ASP A 139 16.68 -1.87 -1.27
CA ASP A 139 16.44 -1.92 0.18
C ASP A 139 17.51 -1.15 0.98
N SER A 140 18.77 -1.20 0.56
CA SER A 140 19.86 -0.49 1.22
C SER A 140 19.91 1.02 0.94
N LEU A 141 19.30 1.48 -0.15
CA LEU A 141 19.37 2.88 -0.61
C LEU A 141 18.17 3.71 -0.13
N ILE A 142 17.01 3.09 0.04
CA ILE A 142 15.75 3.78 0.32
C ILE A 142 15.52 3.88 1.83
N ASP A 143 15.03 5.05 2.27
CA ASP A 143 14.70 5.33 3.68
C ASP A 143 13.66 4.33 4.21
N ASP A 144 13.80 3.90 5.47
CA ASP A 144 12.94 2.90 6.11
C ASP A 144 11.48 3.32 6.26
N ASP A 145 11.18 4.61 6.14
CA ASP A 145 9.81 5.12 6.14
C ASP A 145 9.04 4.80 4.84
N ILE A 146 9.73 4.41 3.78
CA ILE A 146 9.13 4.01 2.50
C ILE A 146 9.07 2.50 2.42
N TYR A 147 7.88 1.93 2.18
CA TYR A 147 7.75 0.51 1.89
C TYR A 147 8.29 0.19 0.49
N LEU A 148 8.78 -1.02 0.33
CA LEU A 148 9.14 -1.60 -0.96
C LEU A 148 8.16 -2.73 -1.29
N SER A 149 8.02 -3.11 -2.56
CA SER A 149 7.21 -4.27 -2.91
C SER A 149 7.71 -4.98 -4.15
N VAL A 150 7.55 -6.30 -4.14
CA VAL A 150 7.88 -7.19 -5.24
C VAL A 150 6.63 -7.87 -5.79
N ARG A 151 6.71 -8.36 -7.04
CA ARG A 151 5.55 -8.80 -7.81
C ARG A 151 4.87 -10.06 -7.25
N THR A 152 5.63 -10.98 -6.67
CA THR A 152 5.09 -12.27 -6.19
C THR A 152 5.65 -12.66 -4.83
N PRO A 153 4.91 -13.45 -4.02
CA PRO A 153 5.44 -14.00 -2.78
C PRO A 153 6.71 -14.85 -3.00
N GLN A 154 6.80 -15.59 -4.10
CA GLN A 154 7.98 -16.35 -4.46
C GLN A 154 9.21 -15.46 -4.67
N HIS A 155 9.08 -14.29 -5.34
CA HIS A 155 10.18 -13.34 -5.47
C HIS A 155 10.71 -12.90 -4.11
N LEU A 156 9.81 -12.56 -3.19
CA LEU A 156 10.18 -12.15 -1.84
C LEU A 156 10.97 -13.22 -1.10
N ARG A 157 10.46 -14.46 -1.09
CA ARG A 157 11.14 -15.59 -0.46
C ARG A 157 12.51 -15.87 -1.10
N THR A 158 12.60 -15.74 -2.43
CA THR A 158 13.86 -15.93 -3.17
C THR A 158 14.91 -14.88 -2.81
N ILE A 159 14.53 -13.61 -2.71
CA ILE A 159 15.42 -12.49 -2.34
C ILE A 159 16.03 -12.74 -0.96
N PHE A 160 15.21 -13.08 0.03
CA PHE A 160 15.66 -13.29 1.41
C PHE A 160 16.08 -14.73 1.72
N LYS A 161 15.98 -15.65 0.75
CA LYS A 161 16.36 -17.07 0.85
C LYS A 161 15.69 -17.78 2.03
N THR A 162 14.42 -17.48 2.28
CA THR A 162 13.64 -18.05 3.39
C THR A 162 12.15 -17.91 3.16
N ALA A 163 11.36 -18.84 3.70
CA ALA A 163 9.91 -18.72 3.84
C ALA A 163 9.49 -18.26 5.27
N ASP A 164 10.44 -18.13 6.20
CA ASP A 164 10.20 -17.62 7.54
C ASP A 164 10.00 -16.10 7.49
N ILE A 165 8.78 -15.65 7.73
CA ILE A 165 8.39 -14.23 7.66
C ILE A 165 9.26 -13.36 8.56
N SER A 166 9.65 -13.83 9.74
CA SER A 166 10.48 -13.06 10.68
C SER A 166 11.86 -12.71 10.13
N LYS A 167 12.30 -13.39 9.07
CA LYS A 167 13.61 -13.22 8.42
C LYS A 167 13.54 -12.49 7.08
N LEU A 168 12.36 -12.06 6.63
CA LEU A 168 12.18 -11.35 5.36
C LEU A 168 12.62 -9.88 5.45
N LYS A 169 13.86 -9.65 5.84
CA LYS A 169 14.46 -8.33 6.02
C LYS A 169 15.98 -8.35 5.85
N SER A 170 16.56 -7.22 5.47
CA SER A 170 18.00 -7.00 5.53
C SER A 170 18.48 -6.74 6.97
N ASP A 171 19.76 -6.97 7.23
CA ASP A 171 20.36 -6.68 8.53
C ASP A 171 20.18 -5.22 8.92
N GLY A 172 19.67 -4.98 10.13
CA GLY A 172 19.44 -3.64 10.66
C GLY A 172 18.14 -2.97 10.22
N HIS A 173 17.39 -3.58 9.29
CA HIS A 173 16.11 -3.08 8.82
C HIS A 173 14.92 -3.82 9.45
N ARG A 174 13.74 -3.15 9.49
CA ARG A 174 12.47 -3.81 9.76
C ARG A 174 12.01 -4.62 8.55
N ILE A 175 11.01 -5.49 8.72
CA ILE A 175 10.31 -6.09 7.59
C ILE A 175 9.51 -4.98 6.91
N ARG A 176 9.83 -4.64 5.65
CA ARG A 176 9.21 -3.53 4.91
C ARG A 176 8.96 -3.82 3.43
N MET A 177 9.42 -4.97 2.93
CA MET A 177 9.18 -5.37 1.56
C MET A 177 7.88 -6.17 1.47
N GLY A 178 6.85 -5.53 0.92
CA GLY A 178 5.53 -6.10 0.69
C GLY A 178 5.37 -6.64 -0.72
N LEU A 179 4.13 -6.67 -1.18
CA LEU A 179 3.75 -7.27 -2.45
C LEU A 179 2.93 -6.31 -3.31
N PHE A 180 3.00 -6.51 -4.63
CA PHE A 180 2.02 -5.98 -5.56
C PHE A 180 1.64 -7.03 -6.59
N ASN A 181 0.35 -7.28 -6.78
CA ASN A 181 -0.15 -8.33 -7.66
C ASN A 181 -1.00 -7.72 -8.79
N ASP A 182 -0.38 -7.43 -9.94
CA ASP A 182 -1.08 -6.89 -11.11
C ASP A 182 -1.76 -7.99 -11.96
N GLY A 183 -1.92 -9.19 -11.41
CA GLY A 183 -2.73 -10.30 -11.92
C GLY A 183 -3.79 -10.76 -10.93
N MET A 184 -4.13 -9.95 -9.93
CA MET A 184 -4.96 -10.32 -8.79
C MET A 184 -6.34 -10.78 -9.23
N LEU A 185 -6.78 -11.93 -8.70
CA LEU A 185 -8.07 -12.57 -8.99
C LEU A 185 -8.32 -12.88 -10.48
N GLY A 186 -7.29 -12.78 -11.32
CA GLY A 186 -7.43 -12.97 -12.78
C GLY A 186 -7.57 -14.43 -13.22
N SER A 187 -7.23 -15.39 -12.36
CA SER A 187 -7.37 -16.84 -12.57
C SER A 187 -7.08 -17.58 -11.27
N TYR A 188 -7.12 -18.94 -11.31
CA TYR A 188 -6.66 -19.76 -10.18
C TYR A 188 -5.24 -19.38 -9.72
N ILE A 189 -4.34 -19.10 -10.66
CA ILE A 189 -2.93 -18.77 -10.40
C ILE A 189 -2.62 -17.28 -10.40
N ASP A 190 -3.63 -16.42 -10.36
CA ASP A 190 -3.50 -14.97 -10.48
C ASP A 190 -2.53 -14.56 -11.60
N VAL A 191 -2.82 -15.08 -12.81
CA VAL A 191 -2.05 -14.83 -14.05
C VAL A 191 -0.54 -15.10 -13.86
N GLY A 192 -0.22 -16.19 -13.14
CA GLY A 192 1.16 -16.64 -12.92
C GLY A 192 1.82 -16.15 -11.65
N THR A 193 1.12 -15.44 -10.78
CA THR A 193 1.60 -15.09 -9.44
C THR A 193 1.78 -16.34 -8.58
N TYR A 194 0.83 -17.28 -8.65
CA TYR A 194 0.85 -18.56 -7.93
C TYR A 194 1.18 -19.73 -8.87
N GLY A 195 1.45 -20.87 -8.27
CA GLY A 195 1.60 -22.13 -8.97
C GLY A 195 0.27 -22.89 -9.15
N PRO A 196 0.25 -23.97 -9.99
CA PRO A 196 -0.85 -24.91 -10.08
C PRO A 196 -1.19 -25.57 -8.74
N GLU A 197 -2.34 -26.26 -8.68
CA GLU A 197 -2.89 -26.83 -7.45
C GLU A 197 -1.94 -27.81 -6.72
N ASN A 198 -1.11 -28.51 -7.45
CA ASN A 198 -0.14 -29.47 -6.90
C ASN A 198 1.23 -28.85 -6.55
N TYR A 199 1.38 -27.53 -6.69
CA TYR A 199 2.61 -26.84 -6.33
C TYR A 199 2.61 -26.52 -4.84
N HIS A 200 3.79 -26.70 -4.21
CA HIS A 200 4.04 -26.36 -2.81
C HIS A 200 5.45 -25.82 -2.66
N PHE A 201 5.66 -25.01 -1.62
CA PHE A 201 6.97 -24.64 -1.15
C PHE A 201 7.16 -25.07 0.31
N SER A 202 8.40 -25.26 0.71
CA SER A 202 8.83 -25.47 2.11
C SER A 202 9.92 -24.46 2.46
N ASP A 203 10.42 -24.50 3.69
CA ASP A 203 11.52 -23.65 4.11
C ASP A 203 12.80 -23.89 3.30
N GLU A 204 13.05 -25.14 2.86
CA GLU A 204 14.18 -25.46 2.00
C GLU A 204 13.91 -25.14 0.52
N GLU A 205 12.65 -25.03 0.13
CA GLU A 205 12.19 -24.78 -1.24
C GLU A 205 11.56 -23.40 -1.38
N TYR A 206 12.06 -22.43 -0.63
CA TYR A 206 11.55 -21.05 -0.56
C TYR A 206 11.42 -20.38 -1.94
N ASP A 207 12.24 -20.76 -2.91
CA ASP A 207 12.27 -20.22 -4.27
C ASP A 207 11.19 -20.82 -5.20
N LYS A 208 10.39 -21.78 -4.71
CA LYS A 208 9.28 -22.35 -5.47
C LYS A 208 7.98 -21.61 -5.23
N LYS A 209 7.11 -21.62 -6.24
CA LYS A 209 5.72 -21.16 -6.09
C LYS A 209 4.91 -22.22 -5.35
N GLY A 210 4.07 -21.77 -4.44
CA GLY A 210 2.99 -22.56 -3.87
C GLY A 210 1.71 -22.49 -4.73
N ASN A 211 0.75 -23.33 -4.42
CA ASN A 211 -0.61 -23.21 -4.96
C ASN A 211 -1.32 -21.99 -4.32
N ARG A 212 -2.49 -21.61 -4.87
CA ARG A 212 -3.27 -20.46 -4.39
C ARG A 212 -3.49 -20.46 -2.88
N SER A 213 -3.90 -21.58 -2.30
CA SER A 213 -4.20 -21.69 -0.87
C SER A 213 -2.98 -21.41 0.00
N GLN A 214 -1.83 -22.00 -0.36
CA GLN A 214 -0.58 -21.80 0.39
C GLN A 214 -0.05 -20.38 0.26
N GLU A 215 -0.11 -19.81 -0.95
CA GLU A 215 0.37 -18.44 -1.19
C GLU A 215 -0.53 -17.38 -0.51
N ILE A 216 -1.84 -17.60 -0.47
CA ILE A 216 -2.76 -16.73 0.27
C ILE A 216 -2.51 -16.84 1.79
N ALA A 217 -2.30 -18.04 2.32
CA ALA A 217 -1.96 -18.21 3.74
C ALA A 217 -0.65 -17.52 4.12
N PHE A 218 0.37 -17.58 3.25
CA PHE A 218 1.61 -16.84 3.44
C PHE A 218 1.38 -15.31 3.43
N GLN A 219 0.53 -14.81 2.53
CA GLN A 219 0.18 -13.41 2.47
C GLN A 219 -0.65 -12.94 3.68
N ASP A 220 -1.52 -13.79 4.22
CA ASP A 220 -2.33 -13.47 5.40
C ASP A 220 -1.46 -13.12 6.61
N GLU A 221 -0.35 -13.83 6.81
CA GLU A 221 0.62 -13.55 7.86
C GLU A 221 1.56 -12.39 7.51
N LEU A 222 2.16 -12.41 6.31
CA LEU A 222 3.11 -11.40 5.86
C LEU A 222 2.48 -10.00 5.86
N CYS A 223 1.27 -9.89 5.32
CA CYS A 223 0.63 -8.61 5.09
C CYS A 223 -0.09 -8.05 6.34
N LEU A 224 0.14 -8.62 7.51
CA LEU A 224 -0.01 -7.93 8.80
C LEU A 224 1.15 -6.96 9.08
N LEU A 225 2.28 -7.10 8.40
CA LEU A 225 3.50 -6.32 8.63
C LEU A 225 3.82 -5.35 7.48
N VAL A 226 3.39 -5.68 6.26
CA VAL A 226 3.74 -4.93 5.04
C VAL A 226 2.55 -4.81 4.08
N PRO A 227 2.46 -3.72 3.30
CA PRO A 227 1.37 -3.51 2.37
C PRO A 227 1.32 -4.54 1.22
N ASN A 228 0.10 -4.84 0.77
CA ASN A 228 -0.21 -5.60 -0.42
C ASN A 228 -1.25 -4.85 -1.27
N GLY A 229 -1.14 -4.90 -2.58
CA GLY A 229 -2.09 -4.28 -3.50
C GLY A 229 -1.83 -4.69 -4.93
N GLY A 230 -2.31 -3.90 -5.90
CA GLY A 230 -2.11 -4.18 -7.32
C GLY A 230 -3.34 -3.93 -8.17
N GLU A 231 -3.57 -4.83 -9.14
CA GLU A 231 -4.65 -4.71 -10.13
C GLU A 231 -5.46 -6.00 -10.22
N VAL A 232 -6.79 -5.87 -10.22
CA VAL A 232 -7.69 -6.98 -10.55
C VAL A 232 -7.81 -7.09 -12.06
N VAL A 233 -7.76 -8.32 -12.60
CA VAL A 233 -7.74 -8.51 -14.07
C VAL A 233 -8.64 -9.64 -14.52
N LEU A 234 -9.06 -9.60 -15.80
CA LEU A 234 -9.76 -10.69 -16.50
C LEU A 234 -11.04 -11.14 -15.78
N ASP A 235 -12.20 -10.67 -16.21
CA ASP A 235 -13.49 -11.10 -15.65
C ASP A 235 -13.65 -12.62 -15.64
N ASN A 236 -13.78 -13.19 -14.45
CA ASN A 236 -13.90 -14.63 -14.20
C ASN A 236 -14.47 -14.90 -12.79
N LYS A 237 -14.67 -16.18 -12.43
CA LYS A 237 -15.27 -16.58 -11.15
C LYS A 237 -14.45 -16.20 -9.91
N TYR A 238 -13.12 -16.01 -10.00
CA TYR A 238 -12.28 -15.67 -8.85
C TYR A 238 -12.46 -14.21 -8.41
N ASN A 239 -12.91 -13.35 -9.34
CA ASN A 239 -13.30 -11.98 -9.02
C ASN A 239 -14.83 -11.76 -8.95
N ASP A 240 -15.64 -12.82 -8.81
CA ASP A 240 -17.01 -12.69 -8.30
C ASP A 240 -16.96 -12.30 -6.82
N ILE A 241 -17.89 -11.45 -6.37
CA ILE A 241 -17.78 -10.79 -5.07
C ILE A 241 -17.61 -11.77 -3.89
N ASP A 242 -18.28 -12.91 -3.92
CA ASP A 242 -18.22 -13.91 -2.84
C ASP A 242 -16.80 -14.51 -2.70
N ASN A 243 -16.10 -14.71 -3.81
CA ASN A 243 -14.69 -15.14 -3.84
C ASN A 243 -13.74 -13.98 -3.57
N ALA A 244 -13.97 -12.84 -4.24
CA ALA A 244 -13.13 -11.67 -4.13
C ALA A 244 -13.08 -11.12 -2.70
N ALA A 245 -14.21 -10.99 -2.02
CA ALA A 245 -14.29 -10.50 -0.64
C ALA A 245 -13.42 -11.34 0.32
N LYS A 246 -13.48 -12.66 0.18
CA LYS A 246 -12.70 -13.61 0.99
C LYS A 246 -11.20 -13.51 0.70
N ASP A 247 -10.83 -13.56 -0.59
CA ASP A 247 -9.42 -13.58 -0.98
C ASP A 247 -8.73 -12.24 -0.71
N LEU A 248 -9.41 -11.10 -0.99
CA LEU A 248 -8.88 -9.76 -0.68
C LEU A 248 -8.67 -9.57 0.83
N ALA A 249 -9.57 -10.09 1.66
CA ALA A 249 -9.42 -10.05 3.11
C ALA A 249 -8.23 -10.90 3.58
N SER A 250 -8.10 -12.14 3.07
CA SER A 250 -7.00 -13.04 3.44
C SER A 250 -5.64 -12.55 2.90
N MET A 251 -5.61 -11.88 1.76
CA MET A 251 -4.39 -11.26 1.23
C MET A 251 -4.09 -9.90 1.87
N ARG A 252 -4.93 -9.40 2.78
CA ARG A 252 -4.77 -8.10 3.47
C ARG A 252 -4.59 -6.93 2.49
N VAL A 253 -5.43 -6.86 1.45
CA VAL A 253 -5.25 -5.89 0.37
C VAL A 253 -5.49 -4.46 0.85
N SER A 254 -4.50 -3.59 0.64
CA SER A 254 -4.51 -2.20 1.09
C SER A 254 -4.97 -1.24 0.02
N TYR A 255 -4.70 -1.54 -1.24
CA TYR A 255 -5.02 -0.69 -2.37
C TYR A 255 -5.22 -1.51 -3.65
N LEU A 256 -6.06 -0.99 -4.55
CA LEU A 256 -6.27 -1.54 -5.90
C LEU A 256 -6.34 -0.40 -6.91
N ASN A 257 -5.86 -0.66 -8.12
CA ASN A 257 -6.02 0.27 -9.24
C ASN A 257 -7.51 0.32 -9.66
N ASN A 258 -8.12 1.50 -9.55
CA ASN A 258 -9.53 1.69 -9.89
C ASN A 258 -9.77 1.96 -11.39
N ALA A 259 -8.73 2.03 -12.20
CA ALA A 259 -8.79 2.23 -13.64
C ALA A 259 -8.53 0.95 -14.45
N HIS A 260 -8.10 -0.14 -13.81
CA HIS A 260 -7.78 -1.42 -14.44
C HIS A 260 -8.07 -2.61 -13.48
N ASP A 261 -8.74 -3.69 -13.94
CA ASP A 261 -9.41 -3.88 -15.24
C ASP A 261 -10.86 -3.38 -15.20
N LEU A 262 -11.25 -2.60 -16.20
CA LEU A 262 -12.60 -2.03 -16.26
C LEU A 262 -13.70 -3.09 -16.39
N ALA A 263 -13.43 -4.28 -16.94
CA ALA A 263 -14.40 -5.36 -16.99
C ALA A 263 -14.76 -5.84 -15.58
N VAL A 264 -13.75 -6.06 -14.72
CA VAL A 264 -13.93 -6.46 -13.31
C VAL A 264 -14.56 -5.32 -12.51
N ILE A 265 -14.07 -4.10 -12.63
CA ILE A 265 -14.63 -2.92 -11.93
C ILE A 265 -16.11 -2.73 -12.28
N ASN A 266 -16.48 -2.83 -13.56
CA ASN A 266 -17.87 -2.71 -14.00
C ASN A 266 -18.75 -3.90 -13.59
N LYS A 267 -18.16 -5.10 -13.44
CA LYS A 267 -18.85 -6.25 -12.82
C LYS A 267 -19.16 -5.95 -11.35
N TRP A 268 -18.19 -5.51 -10.57
CA TRP A 268 -18.38 -5.18 -9.15
C TRP A 268 -19.41 -4.06 -8.92
N LYS A 269 -19.49 -3.07 -9.81
CA LYS A 269 -20.52 -2.02 -9.74
C LYS A 269 -21.94 -2.56 -9.94
N LYS A 270 -22.10 -3.76 -10.53
CA LYS A 270 -23.41 -4.40 -10.80
C LYS A 270 -23.71 -5.54 -9.82
N GLN A 271 -22.70 -6.16 -9.23
CA GLN A 271 -22.89 -7.19 -8.21
C GLN A 271 -23.25 -6.55 -6.87
N THR A 272 -24.05 -7.25 -6.08
CA THR A 272 -24.42 -6.85 -4.71
C THR A 272 -23.69 -7.73 -3.72
N TYR A 273 -23.05 -7.13 -2.72
CA TYR A 273 -22.46 -7.86 -1.62
C TYR A 273 -23.56 -8.37 -0.69
N THR A 274 -23.44 -9.63 -0.29
CA THR A 274 -24.29 -10.27 0.72
C THR A 274 -23.38 -11.02 1.70
N ASP A 275 -23.51 -10.69 2.97
CA ASP A 275 -22.77 -11.39 4.02
C ASP A 275 -23.33 -12.80 4.18
N PRO A 276 -22.47 -13.84 4.16
CA PRO A 276 -22.90 -15.22 4.37
C PRO A 276 -23.61 -15.43 5.71
N ASP A 277 -23.22 -14.69 6.75
CA ASP A 277 -23.81 -14.79 8.10
C ASP A 277 -25.04 -13.86 8.28
N GLY A 278 -25.30 -12.97 7.33
CA GLY A 278 -26.51 -12.17 7.24
C GLY A 278 -26.54 -10.88 8.06
N ASP A 279 -25.57 -10.62 8.91
CA ASP A 279 -25.61 -9.54 9.92
C ASP A 279 -24.78 -8.29 9.56
N SER A 280 -24.08 -8.28 8.43
CA SER A 280 -23.19 -7.19 8.06
C SER A 280 -23.94 -5.91 7.68
N VAL A 281 -23.47 -4.78 8.18
CA VAL A 281 -23.92 -3.43 7.77
C VAL A 281 -23.63 -3.14 6.29
N TYR A 282 -22.79 -3.93 5.64
CA TYR A 282 -22.45 -3.80 4.22
C TYR A 282 -23.42 -4.55 3.29
N ASN A 283 -24.39 -5.30 3.82
CA ASN A 283 -25.39 -6.00 3.01
C ASN A 283 -26.15 -5.04 2.10
N GLY A 284 -26.27 -5.41 0.82
CA GLY A 284 -26.96 -4.61 -0.18
C GLY A 284 -26.09 -3.55 -0.87
N MET A 285 -24.86 -3.33 -0.42
CA MET A 285 -23.91 -2.47 -1.14
C MET A 285 -23.53 -3.07 -2.49
N SER A 286 -23.17 -2.21 -3.46
CA SER A 286 -22.46 -2.72 -4.64
C SER A 286 -21.15 -3.38 -4.21
N ALA A 287 -20.72 -4.42 -4.93
CA ALA A 287 -19.44 -5.06 -4.65
C ALA A 287 -18.26 -4.06 -4.76
N TYR A 288 -18.38 -3.09 -5.65
CA TYR A 288 -17.40 -2.01 -5.79
C TYR A 288 -17.31 -1.16 -4.52
N ASP A 289 -18.43 -0.71 -3.97
CA ASP A 289 -18.47 0.09 -2.75
C ASP A 289 -17.99 -0.71 -1.54
N TYR A 290 -18.42 -1.99 -1.44
CA TYR A 290 -17.93 -2.89 -0.40
C TYR A 290 -16.40 -3.02 -0.42
N VAL A 291 -15.81 -3.37 -1.57
CA VAL A 291 -14.35 -3.51 -1.71
C VAL A 291 -13.66 -2.19 -1.40
N THR A 292 -14.11 -1.09 -2.01
CA THR A 292 -13.51 0.25 -1.81
C THR A 292 -13.53 0.67 -0.34
N THR A 293 -14.61 0.36 0.37
CA THR A 293 -14.75 0.68 1.80
C THR A 293 -13.81 -0.15 2.68
N ARG A 294 -13.46 -1.37 2.25
CA ARG A 294 -12.69 -2.33 3.04
C ARG A 294 -11.18 -2.35 2.70
N LEU A 295 -10.75 -1.71 1.59
CA LEU A 295 -9.32 -1.61 1.27
C LEU A 295 -8.55 -0.88 2.37
N GLY A 296 -7.39 -1.43 2.75
CA GLY A 296 -6.60 -0.92 3.85
C GLY A 296 -7.28 -1.10 5.21
N TYR A 297 -7.12 -0.14 6.10
CA TYR A 297 -7.75 -0.14 7.42
C TYR A 297 -9.06 0.67 7.44
N ARG A 298 -10.00 0.23 8.31
CA ARG A 298 -11.28 0.90 8.56
C ARG A 298 -11.67 0.75 10.02
N TYR A 299 -11.42 1.76 10.83
CA TYR A 299 -11.80 1.73 12.24
C TYR A 299 -13.26 2.14 12.42
N CYS A 300 -14.04 1.29 13.08
CA CYS A 300 -15.44 1.50 13.37
C CYS A 300 -15.63 1.52 14.89
N LEU A 301 -16.36 2.52 15.39
CA LEU A 301 -16.77 2.58 16.79
C LEU A 301 -17.91 1.59 17.01
N LEU A 302 -17.70 0.60 17.89
CA LEU A 302 -18.71 -0.36 18.27
C LEU A 302 -19.51 0.09 19.50
N SER A 303 -18.80 0.62 20.51
CA SER A 303 -19.44 1.14 21.72
C SER A 303 -18.57 2.19 22.39
N SER A 304 -19.22 3.06 23.16
CA SER A 304 -18.57 3.96 24.10
C SER A 304 -19.42 4.11 25.36
N SER A 305 -18.78 4.20 26.52
CA SER A 305 -19.44 4.47 27.79
C SER A 305 -18.52 5.31 28.70
N PHE A 306 -19.13 6.17 29.52
CA PHE A 306 -18.42 6.96 30.49
C PHE A 306 -19.01 6.74 31.89
N GLU A 307 -18.18 6.34 32.85
CA GLU A 307 -18.56 6.15 34.23
C GLU A 307 -17.93 7.24 35.09
N HIS A 308 -18.78 8.05 35.74
CA HIS A 308 -18.32 9.07 36.69
C HIS A 308 -17.73 8.45 37.96
N LYS A 309 -16.61 8.95 38.43
CA LYS A 309 -16.12 8.65 39.79
C LYS A 309 -16.98 9.41 40.81
N ASN A 310 -17.45 8.71 41.84
CA ASN A 310 -18.27 9.27 42.91
C ASN A 310 -17.62 10.57 43.49
N ASN A 311 -18.35 11.68 43.39
CA ASN A 311 -18.00 13.02 43.87
C ASN A 311 -16.74 13.68 43.24
N ALA A 312 -16.31 13.25 42.05
CA ALA A 312 -15.23 13.89 41.29
C ALA A 312 -15.72 14.31 39.91
N PHE A 313 -15.07 15.34 39.35
CA PHE A 313 -15.33 15.80 37.96
C PHE A 313 -14.69 14.88 36.91
N GLY A 314 -14.23 13.69 37.25
CA GLY A 314 -13.60 12.75 36.34
C GLY A 314 -14.28 11.39 36.32
N GLY A 315 -13.76 10.50 35.49
CA GLY A 315 -14.34 9.17 35.30
C GLY A 315 -13.47 8.23 34.51
N SER A 316 -14.06 7.13 34.10
CA SER A 316 -13.48 6.16 33.17
C SER A 316 -14.27 6.18 31.85
N LEU A 317 -13.57 6.46 30.74
CA LEU A 317 -14.10 6.36 29.39
C LEU A 317 -13.69 5.00 28.80
N GLN A 318 -14.67 4.19 28.43
CA GLN A 318 -14.46 2.92 27.74
C GLN A 318 -14.90 3.08 26.29
N ILE A 319 -14.02 2.70 25.36
CA ILE A 319 -14.29 2.74 23.92
C ILE A 319 -13.93 1.37 23.34
N THR A 320 -14.85 0.77 22.57
CA THR A 320 -14.56 -0.42 21.77
C THR A 320 -14.61 -0.04 20.30
N LEU A 321 -13.49 -0.22 19.62
CA LEU A 321 -13.33 -0.06 18.17
C LEU A 321 -13.12 -1.42 17.52
N LYS A 322 -13.28 -1.49 16.21
CA LYS A 322 -12.91 -2.64 15.38
C LYS A 322 -12.29 -2.16 14.08
N ASN A 323 -11.20 -2.80 13.66
CA ASN A 323 -10.70 -2.59 12.31
C ASN A 323 -11.46 -3.52 11.36
N GLU A 324 -12.38 -2.97 10.60
CA GLU A 324 -13.17 -3.69 9.60
C GLU A 324 -12.55 -3.66 8.20
N GLY A 325 -11.42 -2.99 8.02
CA GLY A 325 -10.64 -3.03 6.79
C GLY A 325 -10.01 -4.40 6.53
N PHE A 326 -9.51 -4.60 5.32
CA PHE A 326 -8.78 -5.83 4.98
C PHE A 326 -7.37 -5.86 5.57
N ALA A 327 -6.77 -4.71 5.85
CA ALA A 327 -5.38 -4.58 6.28
C ALA A 327 -5.25 -3.74 7.57
N PRO A 328 -4.12 -3.85 8.31
CA PRO A 328 -3.81 -2.92 9.40
C PRO A 328 -3.35 -1.57 8.85
N SER A 329 -3.20 -0.58 9.73
CA SER A 329 -2.39 0.60 9.40
C SER A 329 -0.92 0.23 9.53
N TYR A 330 -0.15 0.38 8.47
CA TYR A 330 1.28 0.05 8.49
C TYR A 330 2.16 1.19 9.01
N LYS A 331 1.61 2.38 9.14
CA LYS A 331 2.26 3.54 9.75
C LYS A 331 1.80 3.66 11.19
N ASP A 332 2.71 4.05 12.08
CA ASP A 332 2.37 4.43 13.43
C ASP A 332 1.69 5.80 13.40
N PHE A 333 0.40 5.80 13.70
CA PHE A 333 -0.37 7.03 13.87
C PHE A 333 -0.41 7.40 15.34
N GLU A 334 -0.40 8.71 15.61
CA GLU A 334 -0.70 9.20 16.94
C GLU A 334 -2.16 8.92 17.29
N VAL A 335 -2.38 8.44 18.50
CA VAL A 335 -3.70 8.20 19.07
C VAL A 335 -3.92 9.24 20.15
N GLU A 336 -4.84 10.18 19.92
CA GLU A 336 -5.12 11.28 20.81
C GLU A 336 -6.58 11.32 21.21
N LEU A 337 -6.85 11.60 22.47
CA LEU A 337 -8.17 11.90 22.99
C LEU A 337 -8.29 13.41 23.24
N PHE A 338 -9.33 14.00 22.70
CA PHE A 338 -9.76 15.36 23.01
C PHE A 338 -11.15 15.36 23.62
N ILE A 339 -11.33 16.06 24.74
CA ILE A 339 -12.63 16.38 25.27
C ILE A 339 -12.84 17.87 25.03
N ILE A 340 -13.89 18.20 24.29
CA ILE A 340 -14.22 19.56 23.91
C ILE A 340 -15.50 20.00 24.62
N LYS A 341 -15.58 21.29 24.92
CA LYS A 341 -16.78 21.91 25.47
C LYS A 341 -17.86 21.93 24.39
N ASP A 342 -19.01 21.35 24.70
CA ASP A 342 -20.18 21.43 23.84
C ASP A 342 -20.92 22.76 24.13
N ASP A 343 -20.91 23.68 23.19
CA ASP A 343 -21.63 24.94 23.27
C ASP A 343 -23.05 24.89 22.70
N ASN A 344 -23.52 23.69 22.29
CA ASN A 344 -24.81 23.42 21.65
C ASN A 344 -25.10 24.26 20.38
N SER A 345 -24.10 24.90 19.78
CA SER A 345 -24.30 25.84 18.68
C SER A 345 -23.99 25.31 17.28
N ALA A 346 -23.35 24.15 17.15
CA ALA A 346 -23.04 23.53 15.85
C ALA A 346 -23.30 22.03 15.85
N ALA A 347 -23.95 21.54 14.80
CA ALA A 347 -23.95 20.10 14.50
C ALA A 347 -22.50 19.63 14.29
N PRO A 348 -22.11 18.40 14.71
CA PRO A 348 -20.79 17.87 14.46
C PRO A 348 -20.50 17.96 12.95
N THR A 349 -19.50 18.72 12.56
CA THR A 349 -19.02 18.70 11.16
C THR A 349 -18.17 17.46 10.98
N ASP A 350 -18.34 16.76 9.87
CA ASP A 350 -17.68 15.49 9.53
C ASP A 350 -16.13 15.55 9.45
N SER A 351 -15.53 16.64 9.89
CA SER A 351 -14.09 16.84 9.89
C SER A 351 -13.64 17.70 11.07
N TYR A 352 -13.38 17.09 12.21
CA TYR A 352 -12.47 17.69 13.18
C TYR A 352 -11.04 17.52 12.64
N SER A 353 -10.52 18.56 12.00
CA SER A 353 -9.07 18.68 11.82
C SER A 353 -8.45 19.11 13.16
N ALA A 354 -7.22 18.67 13.45
CA ALA A 354 -6.42 19.11 14.60
C ALA A 354 -6.14 20.65 14.64
N ALA A 355 -6.80 21.41 13.78
CA ALA A 355 -6.80 22.87 13.68
C ALA A 355 -8.11 23.51 14.20
N ALA A 356 -8.95 22.78 14.96
CA ALA A 356 -10.00 23.43 15.74
C ALA A 356 -9.32 24.39 16.73
N ASP A 357 -9.78 25.63 16.79
CA ASP A 357 -9.27 26.65 17.73
C ASP A 357 -9.16 26.01 19.13
N ASN A 358 -7.95 26.00 19.70
CA ASN A 358 -7.62 25.38 20.99
C ASN A 358 -8.44 25.91 22.19
N THR A 359 -9.37 26.81 21.98
CA THR A 359 -10.15 27.49 23.04
C THR A 359 -11.23 26.61 23.66
N ASP A 360 -11.67 25.52 22.99
CA ASP A 360 -12.77 24.67 23.48
C ASP A 360 -12.30 23.32 23.99
N ILE A 361 -11.00 23.00 23.93
CA ILE A 361 -10.44 21.76 24.48
C ILE A 361 -10.34 21.90 26.00
N VAL A 362 -11.10 21.09 26.73
CA VAL A 362 -11.06 21.03 28.20
C VAL A 362 -10.12 19.96 28.75
N TYR A 363 -9.80 18.96 27.95
CA TYR A 363 -8.85 17.91 28.28
C TYR A 363 -8.27 17.28 27.00
N SER A 364 -7.00 16.95 27.02
CA SER A 364 -6.37 16.14 25.97
C SER A 364 -5.39 15.14 26.58
N ASP A 365 -5.27 13.96 25.94
CA ASP A 365 -4.32 12.91 26.33
C ASP A 365 -3.78 12.23 25.10
N ASN A 366 -2.45 12.01 25.07
CA ASN A 366 -1.80 11.22 24.03
C ASN A 366 -1.78 9.75 24.47
N LEU A 367 -2.49 8.92 23.75
CA LEU A 367 -2.70 7.51 24.04
C LEU A 367 -1.81 6.60 23.22
N THR A 368 -0.93 7.12 22.37
CA THR A 368 -0.13 6.38 21.39
C THR A 368 0.71 5.28 22.03
N GLU A 369 1.39 5.55 23.13
CA GLU A 369 2.20 4.53 23.83
C GLU A 369 1.36 3.41 24.42
N LYS A 370 0.17 3.75 24.95
CA LYS A 370 -0.72 2.79 25.60
C LYS A 370 -1.50 1.94 24.59
N TYR A 371 -1.85 2.54 23.46
CA TYR A 371 -2.69 1.94 22.43
C TYR A 371 -2.12 2.20 21.03
N PRO A 372 -0.94 1.64 20.69
CA PRO A 372 -0.31 1.89 19.39
C PRO A 372 -1.19 1.39 18.23
N ALA A 373 -1.49 2.27 17.28
CA ALA A 373 -2.39 1.97 16.16
C ALA A 373 -1.89 0.83 15.26
N SER A 374 -0.58 0.58 15.22
CA SER A 374 0.03 -0.54 14.50
C SER A 374 -0.40 -1.92 15.02
N THR A 375 -0.93 -2.00 16.25
CA THR A 375 -1.49 -3.26 16.83
C THR A 375 -2.96 -3.50 16.48
N TRP A 376 -3.62 -2.56 15.81
CA TRP A 376 -5.05 -2.62 15.52
C TRP A 376 -5.32 -3.42 14.25
N THR A 377 -5.17 -4.74 14.37
CA THR A 377 -5.25 -5.68 13.25
C THR A 377 -6.69 -5.92 12.78
N PRO A 378 -6.89 -6.27 11.50
CA PRO A 378 -8.22 -6.52 10.93
C PRO A 378 -9.01 -7.58 11.69
N GLY A 379 -10.30 -7.33 11.88
CA GLY A 379 -11.27 -8.24 12.51
C GLY A 379 -11.24 -8.28 14.03
N ASN A 380 -10.20 -7.74 14.67
CA ASN A 380 -10.09 -7.72 16.14
C ASN A 380 -10.76 -6.49 16.75
N GLU A 381 -11.35 -6.69 17.93
CA GLU A 381 -11.82 -5.60 18.77
C GLU A 381 -10.64 -4.93 19.51
N ILE A 382 -10.69 -3.61 19.57
CA ILE A 382 -9.70 -2.75 20.23
C ILE A 382 -10.40 -2.07 21.39
N ASN A 383 -10.03 -2.43 22.61
CA ASN A 383 -10.65 -1.91 23.83
C ASN A 383 -9.73 -0.84 24.45
N LEU A 384 -10.23 0.39 24.51
CA LEU A 384 -9.56 1.51 25.16
C LEU A 384 -10.23 1.79 26.50
N ASP A 385 -9.45 1.74 27.57
CA ASP A 385 -9.89 2.13 28.94
C ASP A 385 -9.06 3.32 29.40
N ILE A 386 -9.71 4.48 29.44
CA ILE A 386 -9.08 5.80 29.57
C ILE A 386 -9.57 6.46 30.87
N SER A 387 -8.65 6.80 31.75
CA SER A 387 -8.98 7.58 32.94
C SER A 387 -8.97 9.06 32.60
N VAL A 388 -10.10 9.72 32.74
CA VAL A 388 -10.28 11.15 32.48
C VAL A 388 -10.28 11.90 33.84
N PRO A 389 -9.23 12.68 34.13
CA PRO A 389 -9.11 13.42 35.41
C PRO A 389 -9.74 14.81 35.28
N LEU A 390 -11.05 14.93 35.20
CA LEU A 390 -11.76 16.21 35.16
C LEU A 390 -12.18 16.69 36.53
#